data_37d0825e1a9d27608ce0ec31492bbc85
#
_entry.id   37d0825e1a9d27608ce0ec31492bbc85
#
_cell.length_a   1.000
_cell.length_b   1.000
_cell.length_c   1.000
_cell.angle_alpha   90.00
_cell.angle_beta   90.00
_cell.angle_gamma   90.00
#
_symmetry.space_group_name_H-M   'P 1'
#
loop_
_entity.id
_entity.type
_entity.pdbx_description
1 polymer ?
#
loop_
_entity_poly.entity_id
_entity_poly.type
_entity_poly.pdbx_seq_one_letter_code
_entity_poly.pdbx_strand_id
1 'polypeptide(L)'
;MSEQPFPPADPAAFIALCDGQWMSLRSCFELSLEGDDEWHNSERGELTVRCESTPASGLGQLVVQAPSGVSSTLLFSEDGGLSRNGEPAGTWRFWPDGSMELNLPSPDGVLVQERIWFTRANLRLRSTTAVNGEGVPLQGSFCTDIRRVSKPAA
;
A
#
# COMPACT_ATOMS: atom_id res chain seq x y z
N MET A 1 27.03 9.76 -5.67
CA MET A 1 25.64 9.40 -5.37
C MET A 1 25.53 7.91 -5.15
N SER A 2 25.13 7.53 -3.98
CA SER A 2 24.91 6.12 -3.70
C SER A 2 23.55 5.73 -4.22
N GLU A 3 23.53 4.81 -5.17
CA GLU A 3 22.28 4.17 -5.56
C GLU A 3 21.77 3.36 -4.38
N GLN A 4 20.50 3.53 -4.07
CA GLN A 4 19.90 2.70 -3.03
C GLN A 4 19.87 1.24 -3.51
N PRO A 5 20.22 0.30 -2.62
CA PRO A 5 20.18 -1.11 -3.01
C PRO A 5 18.76 -1.52 -3.36
N PHE A 6 18.64 -2.40 -4.35
CA PHE A 6 17.37 -2.91 -4.79
C PHE A 6 17.44 -4.44 -4.90
N PRO A 7 16.43 -5.20 -4.40
CA PRO A 7 15.21 -4.71 -3.72
C PRO A 7 15.52 -4.01 -2.39
N PRO A 8 14.56 -3.25 -1.82
CA PRO A 8 14.81 -2.58 -0.53
C PRO A 8 15.28 -3.58 0.53
N ALA A 9 16.34 -3.21 1.25
CA ALA A 9 16.98 -4.12 2.20
C ALA A 9 16.37 -4.06 3.60
N ASP A 10 15.64 -2.98 3.90
CA ASP A 10 15.03 -2.78 5.20
C ASP A 10 13.72 -1.98 5.09
N PRO A 11 12.91 -1.94 6.17
CA PRO A 11 11.62 -1.25 6.11
C PRO A 11 11.72 0.24 5.81
N ALA A 12 12.73 0.92 6.35
CA ALA A 12 12.89 2.35 6.11
C ALA A 12 13.17 2.64 4.63
N ALA A 13 14.01 1.84 4.00
CA ALA A 13 14.30 1.96 2.57
C ALA A 13 13.05 1.67 1.73
N PHE A 14 12.24 0.69 2.13
CA PHE A 14 10.97 0.39 1.46
C PHE A 14 10.03 1.58 1.51
N ILE A 15 9.85 2.16 2.69
CA ILE A 15 8.96 3.31 2.90
C ILE A 15 9.43 4.51 2.07
N ALA A 16 10.73 4.78 2.07
CA ALA A 16 11.30 5.87 1.28
C ALA A 16 11.07 5.67 -0.23
N LEU A 17 11.14 4.43 -0.70
CA LEU A 17 10.93 4.10 -2.11
C LEU A 17 9.48 4.30 -2.55
N CYS A 18 8.53 4.30 -1.62
CA CYS A 18 7.12 4.55 -1.92
C CYS A 18 6.83 5.99 -2.32
N ASP A 19 7.71 6.95 -2.01
CA ASP A 19 7.52 8.35 -2.36
C ASP A 19 7.46 8.53 -3.87
N GLY A 20 6.48 9.29 -4.34
CA GLY A 20 6.35 9.62 -5.74
C GLY A 20 4.91 9.76 -6.21
N GLN A 21 4.76 10.04 -7.49
CA GLN A 21 3.48 10.01 -8.18
C GLN A 21 3.39 8.72 -8.98
N TRP A 22 2.28 8.02 -8.79
CA TRP A 22 2.07 6.71 -9.38
C TRP A 22 0.82 6.69 -10.22
N MET A 23 0.91 6.11 -11.42
CA MET A 23 -0.28 5.71 -12.15
C MET A 23 -0.66 4.32 -11.64
N SER A 24 -1.83 4.21 -11.03
CA SER A 24 -2.31 2.97 -10.44
C SER A 24 -3.37 2.34 -11.33
N LEU A 25 -3.14 1.09 -11.70
CA LEU A 25 -4.11 0.24 -12.41
C LEU A 25 -4.60 -0.79 -11.42
N ARG A 26 -5.87 -0.75 -11.09
CA ARG A 26 -6.47 -1.60 -10.07
C ARG A 26 -7.52 -2.53 -10.68
N SER A 27 -7.40 -3.81 -10.38
CA SER A 27 -8.44 -4.81 -10.61
C SER A 27 -9.03 -5.19 -9.27
N CYS A 28 -10.34 -5.10 -9.14
CA CYS A 28 -11.05 -5.40 -7.90
C CYS A 28 -12.10 -6.47 -8.15
N PHE A 29 -12.17 -7.45 -7.24
CA PHE A 29 -13.09 -8.57 -7.33
C PHE A 29 -13.97 -8.58 -6.09
N GLU A 30 -15.28 -8.42 -6.28
CA GLU A 30 -16.26 -8.52 -5.21
C GLU A 30 -16.76 -9.95 -5.13
N LEU A 31 -16.31 -10.66 -4.11
CA LEU A 31 -16.59 -12.10 -3.96
C LEU A 31 -17.86 -12.38 -3.17
N SER A 32 -18.40 -11.35 -2.51
CA SER A 32 -19.61 -11.44 -1.72
C SER A 32 -20.90 -11.22 -2.54
N LEU A 33 -20.77 -10.78 -3.80
CA LEU A 33 -21.92 -10.57 -4.65
C LEU A 33 -22.34 -11.87 -5.31
N GLU A 34 -23.62 -12.22 -5.17
CA GLU A 34 -24.18 -13.42 -5.79
C GLU A 34 -24.72 -13.11 -7.19
N GLY A 35 -24.22 -13.82 -8.16
CA GLY A 35 -24.94 -14.02 -9.42
C GLY A 35 -24.91 -12.92 -10.46
N ASP A 36 -24.07 -11.89 -10.33
CA ASP A 36 -24.02 -10.80 -11.31
C ASP A 36 -22.67 -10.70 -12.01
N ASP A 37 -22.69 -10.17 -13.24
CA ASP A 37 -21.51 -9.92 -14.05
C ASP A 37 -20.64 -8.78 -13.50
N GLU A 38 -21.02 -8.16 -12.39
CA GLU A 38 -20.30 -7.05 -11.76
C GLU A 38 -19.32 -7.47 -10.67
N TRP A 39 -18.95 -8.74 -10.64
CA TRP A 39 -17.98 -9.23 -9.67
C TRP A 39 -16.57 -8.70 -9.91
N HIS A 40 -16.29 -8.15 -11.07
CA HIS A 40 -14.99 -7.62 -11.43
C HIS A 40 -15.09 -6.18 -11.93
N ASN A 41 -14.20 -5.33 -11.42
CA ASN A 41 -14.11 -3.93 -11.79
C ASN A 41 -12.63 -3.55 -11.98
N SER A 42 -12.35 -2.76 -13.01
CA SER A 42 -11.02 -2.22 -13.27
C SER A 42 -11.05 -0.70 -13.19
N GLU A 43 -10.08 -0.13 -12.48
CA GLU A 43 -9.95 1.30 -12.32
C GLU A 43 -8.53 1.76 -12.65
N ARG A 44 -8.43 2.99 -13.10
CA ARG A 44 -7.15 3.65 -13.35
C ARG A 44 -7.19 5.02 -12.69
N GLY A 45 -6.11 5.37 -11.97
CA GLY A 45 -6.06 6.66 -11.31
C GLY A 45 -4.66 7.04 -10.91
N GLU A 46 -4.51 8.29 -10.47
CA GLU A 46 -3.25 8.82 -9.95
C GLU A 46 -3.22 8.67 -8.44
N LEU A 47 -2.11 8.15 -7.96
CA LEU A 47 -1.83 8.02 -6.53
C LEU A 47 -0.58 8.84 -6.22
N THR A 48 -0.69 9.76 -5.27
CA THR A 48 0.45 10.55 -4.83
C THR A 48 0.86 10.09 -3.44
N VAL A 49 2.12 9.73 -3.28
CA VAL A 49 2.67 9.27 -2.01
C VAL A 49 3.86 10.14 -1.64
N ARG A 50 3.85 10.70 -0.45
CA ARG A 50 4.96 11.48 0.08
C ARG A 50 5.50 10.84 1.34
N CYS A 51 6.81 10.66 1.39
CA CYS A 51 7.49 10.22 2.59
C CYS A 51 7.85 11.45 3.41
N GLU A 52 7.39 11.50 4.66
CA GLU A 52 7.64 12.64 5.55
C GLU A 52 8.50 12.23 6.75
N SER A 53 9.04 13.24 7.43
CA SER A 53 9.79 13.03 8.66
C SER A 53 8.92 12.35 9.70
N THR A 54 9.49 11.40 10.41
CA THR A 54 8.76 10.65 11.43
C THR A 54 8.91 11.29 12.79
N PRO A 55 7.90 11.14 13.67
CA PRO A 55 8.10 11.35 15.11
C PRO A 55 9.22 10.44 15.64
N ALA A 56 9.77 10.78 16.80
CA ALA A 56 10.92 10.08 17.37
C ALA A 56 10.73 8.58 17.54
N SER A 57 9.49 8.09 17.63
CA SER A 57 9.17 6.67 17.79
C SER A 57 8.79 5.98 16.49
N GLY A 58 8.82 6.68 15.37
CA GLY A 58 8.39 6.15 14.08
C GLY A 58 9.56 5.69 13.21
N LEU A 59 9.30 4.66 12.39
CA LEU A 59 10.23 4.16 11.40
C LEU A 59 10.09 4.92 10.07
N GLY A 60 8.87 5.30 9.72
CA GLY A 60 8.56 6.06 8.52
C GLY A 60 7.12 6.52 8.49
N GLN A 61 6.85 7.58 7.75
CA GLN A 61 5.51 8.13 7.60
C GLN A 61 5.24 8.40 6.12
N LEU A 62 4.08 7.94 5.65
CA LEU A 62 3.64 8.16 4.28
C LEU A 62 2.33 8.94 4.28
N VAL A 63 2.26 9.98 3.47
CA VAL A 63 1.00 10.65 3.16
C VAL A 63 0.55 10.16 1.79
N VAL A 64 -0.58 9.48 1.76
CA VAL A 64 -1.11 8.86 0.54
C VAL A 64 -2.35 9.63 0.11
N GLN A 65 -2.31 10.19 -1.07
CA GLN A 65 -3.47 10.84 -1.67
C GLN A 65 -4.03 9.95 -2.77
N ALA A 66 -5.28 9.51 -2.57
CA ALA A 66 -5.98 8.65 -3.51
C ALA A 66 -6.45 9.44 -4.74
N PRO A 67 -6.80 8.76 -5.84
CA PRO A 67 -7.35 9.44 -7.03
C PRO A 67 -8.59 10.29 -6.75
N SER A 68 -9.36 9.92 -5.72
CA SER A 68 -10.53 10.70 -5.26
C SER A 68 -10.16 12.03 -4.60
N GLY A 69 -8.88 12.25 -4.29
CA GLY A 69 -8.42 13.42 -3.53
C GLY A 69 -8.35 13.20 -2.03
N VAL A 70 -8.87 12.09 -1.52
CA VAL A 70 -8.81 11.76 -0.09
C VAL A 70 -7.37 11.42 0.28
N SER A 71 -6.89 12.05 1.35
CA SER A 71 -5.54 11.82 1.88
C SER A 71 -5.59 11.00 3.16
N SER A 72 -4.62 10.12 3.32
CA SER A 72 -4.41 9.35 4.55
C SER A 72 -2.95 9.42 4.95
N THR A 73 -2.69 9.51 6.24
CA THR A 73 -1.33 9.50 6.77
C THR A 73 -1.10 8.17 7.48
N LEU A 74 -0.10 7.42 7.01
CA LEU A 74 0.29 6.13 7.59
C LEU A 74 1.59 6.31 8.35
N LEU A 75 1.61 5.92 9.60
CA LEU A 75 2.80 5.92 10.45
C LEU A 75 3.19 4.48 10.76
N PHE A 76 4.43 4.14 10.41
CA PHE A 76 5.00 2.82 10.67
C PHE A 76 5.87 2.91 11.93
N SER A 77 5.44 2.26 13.00
CA SER A 77 6.17 2.25 14.27
C SER A 77 7.22 1.14 14.27
N GLU A 78 8.33 1.37 14.96
CA GLU A 78 9.42 0.38 15.03
C GLU A 78 9.00 -0.96 15.62
N ASP A 79 7.97 -0.97 16.46
CA ASP A 79 7.46 -2.18 17.09
C ASP A 79 6.53 -3.01 16.20
N GLY A 80 6.30 -2.59 14.95
CA GLY A 80 5.40 -3.29 14.04
C GLY A 80 3.98 -2.73 14.01
N GLY A 81 3.71 -1.68 14.77
CA GLY A 81 2.41 -1.01 14.75
C GLY A 81 2.23 -0.12 13.53
N LEU A 82 0.99 -0.01 13.07
CA LEU A 82 0.61 0.87 11.96
C LEU A 82 -0.53 1.76 12.42
N SER A 83 -0.33 3.07 12.29
CA SER A 83 -1.37 4.06 12.58
C SER A 83 -1.83 4.73 11.29
N ARG A 84 -3.10 5.09 11.24
CA ARG A 84 -3.68 5.84 10.12
C ARG A 84 -4.39 7.06 10.66
N ASN A 85 -4.01 8.23 10.17
CA ASN A 85 -4.59 9.52 10.59
C ASN A 85 -4.55 9.70 12.11
N GLY A 86 -3.44 9.27 12.73
CA GLY A 86 -3.22 9.44 14.17
C GLY A 86 -3.84 8.37 15.05
N GLU A 87 -4.53 7.39 14.48
CA GLU A 87 -5.17 6.33 15.26
C GLU A 87 -4.59 4.95 14.91
N PRO A 88 -4.50 4.04 15.89
CA PRO A 88 -4.06 2.68 15.60
C PRO A 88 -4.94 2.04 14.54
N ALA A 89 -4.32 1.49 13.50
CA ALA A 89 -5.05 0.87 12.39
C ALA A 89 -4.72 -0.60 12.21
N GLY A 90 -3.56 -1.05 12.65
CA GLY A 90 -3.16 -2.44 12.48
C GLY A 90 -1.68 -2.65 12.71
N THR A 91 -1.10 -3.56 11.93
CA THR A 91 0.31 -3.94 12.02
C THR A 91 0.93 -3.99 10.64
N TRP A 92 2.26 -3.91 10.62
CA TRP A 92 3.05 -4.11 9.41
C TRP A 92 4.15 -5.14 9.66
N ARG A 93 4.57 -5.78 8.58
CA ARG A 93 5.66 -6.75 8.63
C ARG A 93 6.48 -6.63 7.34
N PHE A 94 7.80 -6.58 7.49
CA PHE A 94 8.73 -6.59 6.36
C PHE A 94 9.23 -8.01 6.14
N TRP A 95 9.10 -8.50 4.91
CA TRP A 95 9.48 -9.87 4.56
C TRP A 95 10.91 -9.93 4.02
N PRO A 96 11.58 -11.08 4.14
CA PRO A 96 12.95 -11.23 3.62
C PRO A 96 13.08 -10.99 2.12
N ASP A 97 11.99 -11.11 1.35
CA ASP A 97 12.01 -10.85 -0.09
C ASP A 97 11.93 -9.35 -0.42
N GLY A 98 11.94 -8.48 0.58
CA GLY A 98 11.85 -7.04 0.38
C GLY A 98 10.43 -6.50 0.25
N SER A 99 9.42 -7.33 0.48
CA SER A 99 8.02 -6.90 0.43
C SER A 99 7.52 -6.46 1.80
N MET A 100 6.44 -5.68 1.80
CA MET A 100 5.79 -5.19 3.00
C MET A 100 4.38 -5.77 3.10
N GLU A 101 4.01 -6.25 4.28
CA GLU A 101 2.67 -6.72 4.56
C GLU A 101 2.00 -5.78 5.54
N LEU A 102 0.76 -5.40 5.24
CA LEU A 102 -0.09 -4.60 6.14
C LEU A 102 -1.28 -5.44 6.55
N ASN A 103 -1.59 -5.44 7.84
CA ASN A 103 -2.75 -6.12 8.40
C ASN A 103 -3.63 -5.08 9.07
N LEU A 104 -4.82 -4.86 8.53
CA LEU A 104 -5.72 -3.80 8.96
C LEU A 104 -7.04 -4.42 9.41
N PRO A 105 -7.17 -4.79 10.72
CA PRO A 105 -8.44 -5.26 11.24
C PRO A 105 -9.42 -4.10 11.37
N SER A 106 -10.69 -4.36 11.07
CA SER A 106 -11.73 -3.37 11.21
C SER A 106 -12.68 -3.75 12.34
N PRO A 107 -13.41 -2.76 12.93
CA PRO A 107 -14.30 -3.04 14.07
C PRO A 107 -15.42 -4.03 13.79
N ASP A 108 -15.79 -4.21 12.52
CA ASP A 108 -16.85 -5.14 12.12
C ASP A 108 -16.33 -6.59 11.92
N GLY A 109 -15.07 -6.84 12.28
CA GLY A 109 -14.49 -8.18 12.16
C GLY A 109 -13.88 -8.49 10.82
N VAL A 110 -13.88 -7.56 9.87
CA VAL A 110 -13.22 -7.75 8.58
C VAL A 110 -11.73 -7.46 8.73
N LEU A 111 -10.89 -8.38 8.24
CA LEU A 111 -9.45 -8.18 8.18
C LEU A 111 -9.06 -7.86 6.74
N VAL A 112 -8.43 -6.71 6.55
CA VAL A 112 -7.83 -6.33 5.27
C VAL A 112 -6.34 -6.60 5.34
N GLN A 113 -5.83 -7.40 4.41
CA GLN A 113 -4.40 -7.70 4.29
C GLN A 113 -3.90 -7.19 2.95
N GLU A 114 -2.85 -6.39 3.01
CA GLU A 114 -2.22 -5.87 1.81
C GLU A 114 -0.76 -6.32 1.77
N ARG A 115 -0.32 -6.76 0.60
CA ARG A 115 1.08 -7.10 0.37
C ARG A 115 1.60 -6.26 -0.78
N ILE A 116 2.76 -5.63 -0.58
CA ILE A 116 3.33 -4.66 -1.50
C ILE A 116 4.73 -5.12 -1.90
N TRP A 117 4.95 -5.25 -3.22
CA TRP A 117 6.25 -5.62 -3.78
C TRP A 117 6.75 -4.55 -4.72
N PHE A 118 8.05 -4.31 -4.70
CA PHE A 118 8.71 -3.60 -5.79
C PHE A 118 9.38 -4.63 -6.70
N THR A 119 8.94 -4.70 -7.96
CA THR A 119 9.58 -5.54 -8.96
C THR A 119 10.72 -4.79 -9.64
N ARG A 120 10.60 -3.48 -9.71
CA ARG A 120 11.62 -2.52 -10.14
C ARG A 120 11.40 -1.24 -9.34
N ALA A 121 12.40 -0.35 -9.35
CA ALA A 121 12.29 0.91 -8.59
C ALA A 121 11.04 1.71 -8.96
N ASN A 122 10.62 1.68 -10.22
CA ASN A 122 9.47 2.43 -10.71
C ASN A 122 8.23 1.57 -10.97
N LEU A 123 8.22 0.33 -10.50
CA LEU A 123 7.10 -0.58 -10.69
C LEU A 123 6.80 -1.31 -9.39
N ARG A 124 5.62 -1.04 -8.83
CA ARG A 124 5.17 -1.59 -7.57
C ARG A 124 3.89 -2.40 -7.79
N LEU A 125 3.81 -3.57 -7.16
CA LEU A 125 2.63 -4.42 -7.18
C LEU A 125 2.03 -4.46 -5.79
N ARG A 126 0.70 -4.42 -5.71
CA ARG A 126 -0.01 -4.54 -4.44
C ARG A 126 -1.17 -5.52 -4.59
N SER A 127 -1.25 -6.46 -3.66
CA SER A 127 -2.42 -7.34 -3.55
C SER A 127 -3.13 -7.03 -2.24
N THR A 128 -4.46 -6.99 -2.28
CA THR A 128 -5.27 -6.70 -1.10
C THR A 128 -6.40 -7.71 -1.02
N THR A 129 -6.61 -8.29 0.15
CA THR A 129 -7.73 -9.18 0.42
C THR A 129 -8.50 -8.67 1.63
N ALA A 130 -9.83 -8.78 1.58
CA ALA A 130 -10.69 -8.52 2.73
C ALA A 130 -11.39 -9.84 3.08
N VAL A 131 -11.27 -10.24 4.35
CA VAL A 131 -11.76 -11.53 4.85
C VAL A 131 -12.64 -11.25 6.07
N ASN A 132 -13.80 -11.93 6.16
CA ASN A 132 -14.66 -11.75 7.32
C ASN A 132 -14.15 -12.52 8.55
N GLY A 133 -14.84 -12.41 9.68
CA GLY A 133 -14.44 -13.05 10.94
C GLY A 133 -14.43 -14.57 10.88
N GLU A 134 -15.04 -15.19 9.88
CA GLU A 134 -15.05 -16.63 9.66
C GLU A 134 -13.98 -17.10 8.67
N GLY A 135 -13.15 -16.16 8.17
CA GLY A 135 -12.11 -16.48 7.21
C GLY A 135 -12.57 -16.57 5.77
N VAL A 136 -13.78 -16.07 5.46
CA VAL A 136 -14.32 -16.10 4.10
C VAL A 136 -13.88 -14.84 3.36
N PRO A 137 -13.26 -14.97 2.17
CA PRO A 137 -12.89 -13.80 1.37
C PRO A 137 -14.13 -13.05 0.88
N LEU A 138 -14.15 -11.74 1.09
CA LEU A 138 -15.21 -10.83 0.65
C LEU A 138 -14.81 -10.06 -0.60
N GLN A 139 -13.54 -9.68 -0.68
CA GLN A 139 -13.04 -8.85 -1.77
C GLN A 139 -11.55 -9.15 -1.98
N GLY A 140 -11.13 -9.11 -3.23
CA GLY A 140 -9.73 -9.17 -3.59
C GLY A 140 -9.42 -8.08 -4.60
N SER A 141 -8.24 -7.48 -4.51
CA SER A 141 -7.80 -6.52 -5.50
C SER A 141 -6.32 -6.67 -5.79
N PHE A 142 -5.93 -6.27 -6.99
CA PHE A 142 -4.55 -6.26 -7.42
C PHE A 142 -4.27 -4.93 -8.12
N CYS A 143 -3.20 -4.27 -7.69
CA CYS A 143 -2.78 -3.00 -8.26
C CYS A 143 -1.40 -3.10 -8.87
N THR A 144 -1.25 -2.48 -10.05
CA THR A 144 0.04 -2.23 -10.66
C THR A 144 0.27 -0.72 -10.62
N ASP A 145 1.30 -0.29 -9.90
CA ASP A 145 1.63 1.12 -9.76
C ASP A 145 2.88 1.43 -10.56
N ILE A 146 2.76 2.35 -11.52
CA ILE A 146 3.86 2.78 -12.37
C ILE A 146 4.25 4.20 -11.96
N ARG A 147 5.51 4.39 -11.52
CA ARG A 147 5.99 5.70 -11.10
C ARG A 147 6.10 6.63 -12.28
N ARG A 148 5.57 7.82 -12.13
CA ARG A 148 5.77 8.87 -13.12
C ARG A 148 7.17 9.44 -12.97
N VAL A 149 7.89 9.41 -14.06
CA VAL A 149 9.25 9.96 -14.13
C VAL A 149 9.18 11.24 -14.97
N SER A 150 9.64 12.34 -14.36
CA SER A 150 9.69 13.61 -15.09
C SER A 150 10.68 13.49 -16.24
N LYS A 151 10.27 13.87 -17.45
CA LYS A 151 11.20 13.96 -18.56
C LYS A 151 12.13 15.15 -18.31
N PRO A 152 13.43 14.99 -18.51
CA PRO A 152 14.32 16.13 -18.45
C PRO A 152 13.89 17.18 -19.46
N ALA A 153 13.98 18.46 -19.09
CA ALA A 153 13.68 19.54 -19.99
C ALA A 153 14.60 19.46 -21.20
N ALA A 154 14.01 19.53 -22.36
CA ALA A 154 14.77 19.47 -23.60
C ALA A 154 15.58 20.75 -23.83
#